data_abb8ab577fe7bb4d1d2646726af92f2b
#
_entry.id   abb8ab577fe7bb4d1d2646726af92f2b
#
_cell.length_a   1.000
_cell.length_b   1.000
_cell.length_c   1.000
_cell.angle_alpha   90.00
_cell.angle_beta   90.00
_cell.angle_gamma   90.00
#
_symmetry.space_group_name_H-M   'P 1'
#
loop_
_entity.id
_entity.type
_entity.pdbx_description
1 polymer ?
#
loop_
_entity_poly.entity_id
_entity_poly.type
_entity_poly.pdbx_seq_one_letter_code
_entity_poly.pdbx_strand_id
1 'polypeptide(L)'
;MTGYLLLGRRGPLGQFLDEHFGIVFAFRWTGAALACAVMGFPLMVRAIRLSIEAVDRRLEDAAASLGAGPAWVFLVITLPLALPGAIAGMILSFARSMGEFGATITFVSNIPGETQTLPSAIYTLTQIPGGDAGALRLTLISIAISMLALLAAEFLARRLSRILPGS
;
A
#
# COMPACT_ATOMS: atom_id res chain seq x y z
N MET A 1 17.81 -2.84 12.68
CA MET A 1 17.93 -3.46 14.01
C MET A 1 16.99 -2.88 15.04
N THR A 2 16.75 -1.56 15.05
CA THR A 2 15.88 -0.87 16.03
C THR A 2 14.39 -1.29 15.96
N GLY A 3 13.84 -1.54 14.79
CA GLY A 3 12.45 -1.97 14.63
C GLY A 3 12.13 -3.33 15.26
N TYR A 4 13.12 -4.23 15.28
CA TYR A 4 13.02 -5.53 15.92
C TYR A 4 12.97 -5.44 17.44
N LEU A 5 13.70 -4.47 18.02
CA LEU A 5 13.72 -4.22 19.47
C LEU A 5 12.40 -3.59 19.96
N LEU A 6 11.71 -2.86 19.12
CA LEU A 6 10.44 -2.19 19.50
C LEU A 6 9.22 -3.07 19.25
N LEU A 7 9.14 -3.76 18.11
CA LEU A 7 7.98 -4.55 17.66
C LEU A 7 8.15 -6.06 17.81
N GLY A 8 9.33 -6.51 18.28
CA GLY A 8 9.59 -7.91 18.61
C GLY A 8 8.79 -8.35 19.84
N ARG A 9 8.59 -9.67 20.00
CA ARG A 9 7.84 -10.27 21.10
C ARG A 9 8.27 -9.84 22.52
N ARG A 10 9.50 -9.32 22.67
CA ARG A 10 10.05 -8.79 23.94
C ARG A 10 10.16 -7.27 23.95
N GLY A 11 9.71 -6.58 22.90
CA GLY A 11 9.71 -5.13 22.83
C GLY A 11 8.48 -4.51 23.51
N PRO A 12 8.59 -3.29 24.05
CA PRO A 12 7.50 -2.67 24.80
C PRO A 12 6.23 -2.48 23.97
N LEU A 13 6.35 -2.18 22.67
CA LEU A 13 5.21 -2.07 21.76
C LEU A 13 4.66 -3.43 21.34
N GLY A 14 5.54 -4.43 21.16
CA GLY A 14 5.11 -5.78 20.80
C GLY A 14 4.32 -6.46 21.91
N GLN A 15 4.72 -6.29 23.17
CA GLN A 15 3.99 -6.81 24.33
C GLN A 15 2.63 -6.13 24.49
N PHE A 16 2.58 -4.82 24.38
CA PHE A 16 1.33 -4.06 24.47
C PHE A 16 0.30 -4.49 23.40
N LEU A 17 0.78 -4.72 22.15
CA LEU A 17 -0.08 -5.15 21.04
C LEU A 17 -0.50 -6.62 21.16
N ASP A 18 0.36 -7.49 21.69
CA ASP A 18 0.03 -8.89 21.96
C ASP A 18 -1.02 -9.01 23.08
N GLU A 19 -0.87 -8.26 24.17
CA GLU A 19 -1.76 -8.30 25.33
C GLU A 19 -3.15 -7.68 25.06
N HIS A 20 -3.22 -6.60 24.26
CA HIS A 20 -4.49 -5.87 24.04
C HIS A 20 -5.21 -6.25 22.75
N PHE A 21 -4.49 -6.69 21.73
CA PHE A 21 -5.06 -6.98 20.40
C PHE A 21 -4.75 -8.40 19.92
N GLY A 22 -3.94 -9.18 20.65
CA GLY A 22 -3.54 -10.52 20.23
C GLY A 22 -2.72 -10.55 18.93
N ILE A 23 -2.12 -9.41 18.55
CA ILE A 23 -1.40 -9.25 17.29
C ILE A 23 0.10 -9.37 17.54
N VAL A 24 0.71 -10.43 17.02
CA VAL A 24 2.16 -10.65 17.02
C VAL A 24 2.70 -10.31 15.64
N PHE A 25 3.60 -9.34 15.55
CA PHE A 25 4.20 -8.94 14.28
C PHE A 25 5.47 -9.72 13.95
N ALA A 26 6.26 -10.11 14.95
CA ALA A 26 7.49 -10.83 14.71
C ALA A 26 7.26 -12.24 14.15
N PHE A 27 7.89 -12.55 13.01
CA PHE A 27 7.83 -13.86 12.36
C PHE A 27 6.42 -14.34 11.98
N ARG A 28 5.51 -13.40 11.69
CA ARG A 28 4.16 -13.69 11.19
C ARG A 28 3.86 -12.88 9.93
N TRP A 29 2.87 -13.33 9.16
CA TRP A 29 2.36 -12.61 7.98
C TRP A 29 1.91 -11.17 8.29
N THR A 30 1.43 -10.91 9.51
CA THR A 30 1.07 -9.57 9.99
C THR A 30 2.27 -8.62 10.01
N GLY A 31 3.45 -9.13 10.35
CA GLY A 31 4.68 -8.36 10.30
C GLY A 31 5.15 -8.08 8.87
N ALA A 32 4.97 -9.04 7.95
CA ALA A 32 5.23 -8.82 6.53
C ALA A 32 4.30 -7.74 5.97
N ALA A 33 3.00 -7.81 6.30
CA ALA A 33 2.02 -6.81 5.90
C ALA A 33 2.36 -5.41 6.45
N LEU A 34 2.76 -5.33 7.71
CA LEU A 34 3.20 -4.07 8.32
C LEU A 34 4.44 -3.50 7.62
N ALA A 35 5.45 -4.32 7.35
CA ALA A 35 6.65 -3.89 6.63
C ALA A 35 6.30 -3.34 5.24
N CYS A 36 5.47 -4.04 4.49
CA CYS A 36 4.97 -3.60 3.20
C CYS A 36 4.16 -2.29 3.30
N ALA A 37 3.30 -2.16 4.32
CA ALA A 37 2.50 -0.96 4.54
C ALA A 37 3.40 0.26 4.85
N VAL A 38 4.40 0.11 5.71
CA VAL A 38 5.35 1.18 6.05
C VAL A 38 6.15 1.61 4.82
N MET A 39 6.59 0.66 3.98
CA MET A 39 7.35 0.98 2.77
C MET A 39 6.48 1.59 1.67
N GLY A 40 5.21 1.22 1.57
CA GLY A 40 4.24 1.81 0.64
C GLY A 40 3.65 3.15 1.10
N PHE A 41 3.67 3.42 2.41
CA PHE A 41 3.03 4.60 3.01
C PHE A 41 3.48 5.94 2.42
N PRO A 42 4.79 6.23 2.24
CA PRO A 42 5.21 7.50 1.65
C PRO A 42 4.66 7.74 0.25
N LEU A 43 4.59 6.68 -0.57
CA LEU A 43 4.06 6.76 -1.93
C LEU A 43 2.56 7.03 -1.90
N MET A 44 1.82 6.36 -1.02
CA MET A 44 0.38 6.56 -0.84
C MET A 44 0.08 8.00 -0.40
N VAL A 45 0.77 8.50 0.62
CA VAL A 45 0.59 9.87 1.12
C VAL A 45 0.89 10.89 0.03
N ARG A 46 1.97 10.69 -0.73
CA ARG A 46 2.32 11.57 -1.85
C ARG A 46 1.23 11.58 -2.92
N ALA A 47 0.69 10.42 -3.28
CA ALA A 47 -0.37 10.32 -4.29
C ALA A 47 -1.66 11.01 -3.84
N ILE A 48 -2.08 10.80 -2.57
CA ILE A 48 -3.24 11.46 -2.00
C ILE A 48 -3.05 12.98 -1.98
N ARG A 49 -1.88 13.44 -1.53
CA ARG A 49 -1.55 14.86 -1.49
C ARG A 49 -1.63 15.49 -2.88
N LEU A 50 -1.00 14.89 -3.89
CA LEU A 50 -1.04 15.38 -5.28
C LEU A 50 -2.48 15.42 -5.82
N SER A 51 -3.31 14.44 -5.45
CA SER A 51 -4.72 14.39 -5.86
C SER A 51 -5.53 15.53 -5.26
N ILE A 52 -5.27 15.90 -4.00
CA ILE A 52 -5.91 17.05 -3.33
C ILE A 52 -5.41 18.37 -3.93
N GLU A 53 -4.11 18.49 -4.16
CA GLU A 53 -3.51 19.70 -4.76
C GLU A 53 -3.96 19.94 -6.21
N ALA A 54 -4.40 18.89 -6.92
CA ALA A 54 -4.92 18.99 -8.29
C ALA A 54 -6.37 19.53 -8.36
N VAL A 55 -7.08 19.60 -7.24
CA VAL A 55 -8.43 20.19 -7.22
C VAL A 55 -8.37 21.70 -7.46
N ASP A 56 -9.23 22.21 -8.35
CA ASP A 56 -9.26 23.64 -8.65
C ASP A 56 -9.78 24.43 -7.45
N ARG A 57 -8.92 25.27 -6.89
CA ARG A 57 -9.24 26.15 -5.75
C ARG A 57 -10.40 27.07 -6.02
N ARG A 58 -10.68 27.41 -7.28
CA ARG A 58 -11.83 28.26 -7.63
C ARG A 58 -13.15 27.63 -7.22
N LEU A 59 -13.27 26.31 -7.22
CA LEU A 59 -14.46 25.60 -6.75
C LEU A 59 -14.63 25.76 -5.23
N GLU A 60 -13.53 25.67 -4.49
CA GLU A 60 -13.49 25.85 -3.04
C GLU A 60 -13.85 27.29 -2.66
N ASP A 61 -13.25 28.29 -3.35
CA ASP A 61 -13.51 29.71 -3.15
C ASP A 61 -14.98 30.09 -3.49
N ALA A 62 -15.52 29.52 -4.57
CA ALA A 62 -16.93 29.75 -4.94
C ALA A 62 -17.88 29.22 -3.87
N ALA A 63 -17.63 28.01 -3.33
CA ALA A 63 -18.45 27.47 -2.26
C ALA A 63 -18.31 28.28 -0.96
N ALA A 64 -17.10 28.72 -0.63
CA ALA A 64 -16.86 29.57 0.53
C ALA A 64 -17.58 30.93 0.42
N SER A 65 -17.65 31.52 -0.78
CA SER A 65 -18.38 32.77 -1.01
C SER A 65 -19.90 32.64 -0.83
N LEU A 66 -20.44 31.42 -0.99
CA LEU A 66 -21.84 31.07 -0.69
C LEU A 66 -22.08 30.73 0.78
N GLY A 67 -21.08 30.92 1.65
CA GLY A 67 -21.19 30.69 3.10
C GLY A 67 -20.90 29.25 3.55
N ALA A 68 -20.38 28.39 2.64
CA ALA A 68 -20.02 27.02 3.01
C ALA A 68 -18.80 27.02 3.97
N GLY A 69 -18.90 26.31 5.07
CA GLY A 69 -17.78 26.13 6.01
C GLY A 69 -16.68 25.25 5.43
N PRO A 70 -15.40 25.39 5.87
CA PRO A 70 -14.25 24.70 5.29
C PRO A 70 -14.35 23.17 5.36
N ALA A 71 -14.92 22.61 6.42
CA ALA A 71 -15.14 21.17 6.53
C ALA A 71 -16.17 20.66 5.50
N TRP A 72 -17.21 21.41 5.23
CA TRP A 72 -18.20 21.07 4.24
C TRP A 72 -17.62 21.15 2.82
N VAL A 73 -16.87 22.21 2.49
CA VAL A 73 -16.14 22.34 1.21
C VAL A 73 -15.21 21.14 0.98
N PHE A 74 -14.43 20.78 1.99
CA PHE A 74 -13.55 19.63 1.90
C PHE A 74 -14.31 18.32 1.62
N LEU A 75 -15.38 18.03 2.36
CA LEU A 75 -16.10 16.77 2.24
C LEU A 75 -16.94 16.66 0.93
N VAL A 76 -17.47 17.79 0.44
CA VAL A 76 -18.42 17.77 -0.69
C VAL A 76 -17.75 18.13 -2.01
N ILE A 77 -16.65 18.86 -1.99
CA ILE A 77 -15.96 19.30 -3.21
C ILE A 77 -14.58 18.64 -3.31
N THR A 78 -13.68 18.93 -2.38
CA THR A 78 -12.27 18.53 -2.47
C THR A 78 -12.12 17.00 -2.43
N LEU A 79 -12.74 16.35 -1.46
CA LEU A 79 -12.61 14.90 -1.26
C LEU A 79 -13.16 14.08 -2.45
N PRO A 80 -14.39 14.31 -2.97
CA PRO A 80 -14.87 13.57 -4.12
C PRO A 80 -14.02 13.77 -5.38
N LEU A 81 -13.54 14.98 -5.64
CA LEU A 81 -12.72 15.29 -6.80
C LEU A 81 -11.31 14.70 -6.68
N ALA A 82 -10.75 14.63 -5.47
CA ALA A 82 -9.45 14.00 -5.21
C ALA A 82 -9.53 12.45 -5.17
N LEU A 83 -10.70 11.88 -4.94
CA LEU A 83 -10.89 10.45 -4.70
C LEU A 83 -10.36 9.54 -5.82
N PRO A 84 -10.58 9.82 -7.12
CA PRO A 84 -10.05 8.99 -8.20
C PRO A 84 -8.52 8.85 -8.15
N GLY A 85 -7.82 9.97 -7.98
CA GLY A 85 -6.37 9.99 -7.86
C GLY A 85 -5.86 9.34 -6.57
N ALA A 86 -6.57 9.52 -5.46
CA ALA A 86 -6.26 8.86 -4.20
C ALA A 86 -6.36 7.32 -4.32
N ILE A 87 -7.41 6.82 -4.97
CA ILE A 87 -7.58 5.38 -5.22
C ILE A 87 -6.48 4.86 -6.15
N ALA A 88 -6.18 5.55 -7.23
CA ALA A 88 -5.08 5.19 -8.13
C ALA A 88 -3.75 5.13 -7.36
N GLY A 89 -3.48 6.09 -6.48
CA GLY A 89 -2.31 6.13 -5.62
C GLY A 89 -2.24 4.97 -4.62
N MET A 90 -3.36 4.59 -4.02
CA MET A 90 -3.44 3.41 -3.13
C MET A 90 -3.10 2.12 -3.88
N ILE A 91 -3.64 1.93 -5.08
CA ILE A 91 -3.38 0.73 -5.87
C ILE A 91 -1.91 0.69 -6.34
N LEU A 92 -1.36 1.83 -6.74
CA LEU A 92 0.05 1.93 -7.10
C LEU A 92 0.98 1.64 -5.91
N SER A 93 0.64 2.14 -4.72
CA SER A 93 1.34 1.84 -3.47
C SER A 93 1.28 0.35 -3.13
N PHE A 94 0.11 -0.27 -3.30
CA PHE A 94 -0.06 -1.71 -3.13
C PHE A 94 0.81 -2.51 -4.12
N ALA A 95 0.76 -2.17 -5.42
CA ALA A 95 1.58 -2.83 -6.44
C ALA A 95 3.09 -2.69 -6.14
N ARG A 96 3.53 -1.52 -5.66
CA ARG A 96 4.91 -1.29 -5.22
C ARG A 96 5.27 -2.15 -4.02
N SER A 97 4.35 -2.29 -3.06
CA SER A 97 4.56 -3.09 -1.85
C SER A 97 4.64 -4.59 -2.13
N MET A 98 3.99 -5.08 -3.18
CA MET A 98 4.11 -6.49 -3.61
C MET A 98 5.52 -6.86 -4.06
N GLY A 99 6.32 -5.90 -4.53
CA GLY A 99 7.73 -6.10 -4.88
C GLY A 99 8.69 -5.93 -3.70
N GLU A 100 8.19 -5.70 -2.48
CA GLU A 100 9.05 -5.46 -1.33
C GLU A 100 9.72 -6.75 -0.84
N PHE A 101 11.03 -6.76 -0.87
CA PHE A 101 11.86 -7.90 -0.44
C PHE A 101 12.72 -7.54 0.76
N GLY A 102 13.41 -6.41 0.70
CA GLY A 102 14.43 -6.06 1.67
C GLY A 102 13.89 -5.87 3.08
N ALA A 103 12.81 -5.09 3.24
CA ALA A 103 12.21 -4.86 4.55
C ALA A 103 11.54 -6.13 5.08
N THR A 104 10.87 -6.89 4.23
CA THR A 104 10.18 -8.12 4.65
C THR A 104 11.16 -9.18 5.12
N ILE A 105 12.23 -9.47 4.37
CA ILE A 105 13.20 -10.50 4.74
C ILE A 105 13.97 -10.14 6.01
N THR A 106 14.25 -8.85 6.23
CA THR A 106 14.98 -8.39 7.41
C THR A 106 14.11 -8.33 8.66
N PHE A 107 12.78 -8.10 8.51
CA PHE A 107 11.87 -7.93 9.65
C PHE A 107 11.19 -9.23 10.08
N VAL A 108 10.75 -10.06 9.13
CA VAL A 108 9.97 -11.28 9.43
C VAL A 108 10.65 -12.57 9.00
N SER A 109 11.84 -12.49 8.37
CA SER A 109 12.51 -13.64 7.80
C SER A 109 11.77 -14.22 6.57
N ASN A 110 12.15 -15.42 6.13
CA ASN A 110 11.58 -16.09 4.96
C ASN A 110 11.18 -17.52 5.35
N ILE A 111 10.05 -17.63 6.06
CA ILE A 111 9.54 -18.92 6.54
C ILE A 111 8.44 -19.39 5.57
N PRO A 112 8.64 -20.52 4.85
CA PRO A 112 7.64 -21.06 3.94
C PRO A 112 6.31 -21.34 4.66
N GLY A 113 5.20 -20.87 4.06
CA GLY A 113 3.86 -21.02 4.62
C GLY A 113 3.47 -20.00 5.71
N GLU A 114 4.42 -19.20 6.23
CA GLU A 114 4.14 -18.20 7.28
C GLU A 114 4.45 -16.78 6.84
N THR A 115 5.71 -16.51 6.45
CA THR A 115 6.19 -15.15 6.15
C THR A 115 6.76 -14.98 4.75
N GLN A 116 6.77 -16.06 3.98
CA GLN A 116 7.31 -16.05 2.63
C GLN A 116 6.47 -15.16 1.71
N THR A 117 7.10 -14.14 1.12
CA THR A 117 6.49 -13.29 0.10
C THR A 117 6.89 -13.76 -1.31
N LEU A 118 6.17 -13.29 -2.36
CA LEU A 118 6.51 -13.62 -3.75
C LEU A 118 8.00 -13.32 -4.08
N PRO A 119 8.54 -12.12 -3.77
CA PRO A 119 9.94 -11.84 -4.03
C PRO A 119 10.90 -12.75 -3.26
N SER A 120 10.60 -13.10 -2.00
CA SER A 120 11.44 -13.98 -1.21
C SER A 120 11.39 -15.43 -1.68
N ALA A 121 10.23 -15.89 -2.18
CA ALA A 121 10.09 -17.20 -2.80
C ALA A 121 10.88 -17.30 -4.11
N ILE A 122 10.79 -16.28 -4.97
CA ILE A 122 11.57 -16.21 -6.22
C ILE A 122 13.07 -16.26 -5.87
N TYR A 123 13.51 -15.42 -4.93
CA TYR A 123 14.91 -15.41 -4.49
C TYR A 123 15.37 -16.79 -3.99
N THR A 124 14.59 -17.46 -3.15
CA THR A 124 14.92 -18.80 -2.65
C THR A 124 15.08 -19.81 -3.80
N LEU A 125 14.15 -19.80 -4.76
CA LEU A 125 14.20 -20.73 -5.90
C LEU A 125 15.41 -20.48 -6.80
N THR A 126 15.88 -19.23 -6.95
CA THR A 126 17.09 -18.93 -7.72
C THR A 126 18.38 -19.41 -7.05
N GLN A 127 18.35 -19.71 -5.74
CA GLN A 127 19.50 -20.23 -5.00
C GLN A 127 19.56 -21.76 -4.98
N ILE A 128 18.53 -22.44 -5.47
CA ILE A 128 18.43 -23.92 -5.48
C ILE A 128 18.76 -24.44 -6.89
N PRO A 129 19.70 -25.40 -7.04
CA PRO A 129 19.94 -26.01 -8.33
C PRO A 129 18.65 -26.64 -8.93
N GLY A 130 18.31 -26.26 -10.15
CA GLY A 130 17.07 -26.70 -10.81
C GLY A 130 15.81 -25.93 -10.41
N GLY A 131 15.92 -24.89 -9.59
CA GLY A 131 14.80 -24.05 -9.19
C GLY A 131 14.33 -23.02 -10.23
N ASP A 132 15.03 -22.89 -11.38
CA ASP A 132 14.77 -21.87 -12.40
C ASP A 132 13.34 -21.89 -12.94
N ALA A 133 12.79 -23.08 -13.19
CA ALA A 133 11.43 -23.22 -13.69
C ALA A 133 10.39 -22.74 -12.67
N GLY A 134 10.63 -22.96 -11.37
CA GLY A 134 9.80 -22.47 -10.28
C GLY A 134 9.90 -20.96 -10.14
N ALA A 135 11.13 -20.41 -10.17
CA ALA A 135 11.39 -18.99 -10.13
C ALA A 135 10.70 -18.26 -11.31
N LEU A 136 10.81 -18.82 -12.53
CA LEU A 136 10.15 -18.27 -13.72
C LEU A 136 8.62 -18.24 -13.57
N ARG A 137 8.01 -19.31 -13.07
CA ARG A 137 6.55 -19.36 -12.84
C ARG A 137 6.10 -18.28 -11.85
N LEU A 138 6.77 -18.14 -10.71
CA LEU A 138 6.44 -17.12 -9.71
C LEU A 138 6.67 -15.70 -10.24
N THR A 139 7.71 -15.49 -11.04
CA THR A 139 7.98 -14.21 -11.70
C THR A 139 6.85 -13.85 -12.67
N LEU A 140 6.41 -14.79 -13.51
CA LEU A 140 5.28 -14.55 -14.43
C LEU A 140 3.98 -14.27 -13.68
N ILE A 141 3.71 -14.98 -12.58
CA ILE A 141 2.55 -14.72 -11.71
C ILE A 141 2.64 -13.31 -11.11
N SER A 142 3.81 -12.93 -10.61
CA SER A 142 4.03 -11.59 -10.03
C SER A 142 3.80 -10.48 -11.06
N ILE A 143 4.31 -10.65 -12.28
CA ILE A 143 4.06 -9.73 -13.39
C ILE A 143 2.58 -9.65 -13.72
N ALA A 144 1.89 -10.79 -13.84
CA ALA A 144 0.46 -10.83 -14.14
C ALA A 144 -0.37 -10.11 -13.07
N ILE A 145 -0.10 -10.36 -11.79
CA ILE A 145 -0.79 -9.67 -10.68
C ILE A 145 -0.54 -8.16 -10.72
N SER A 146 0.71 -7.74 -10.93
CA SER A 146 1.08 -6.32 -11.00
C SER A 146 0.42 -5.62 -12.19
N MET A 147 0.36 -6.26 -13.34
CA MET A 147 -0.35 -5.75 -14.53
C MET A 147 -1.85 -5.66 -14.30
N LEU A 148 -2.47 -6.68 -13.70
CA LEU A 148 -3.89 -6.66 -13.36
C LEU A 148 -4.22 -5.56 -12.35
N ALA A 149 -3.38 -5.37 -11.33
CA ALA A 149 -3.53 -4.30 -10.36
C ALA A 149 -3.45 -2.92 -11.03
N LEU A 150 -2.48 -2.71 -11.94
CA LEU A 150 -2.34 -1.47 -12.70
C LEU A 150 -3.54 -1.20 -13.60
N LEU A 151 -4.01 -2.21 -14.34
CA LEU A 151 -5.19 -2.10 -15.21
C LEU A 151 -6.46 -1.82 -14.39
N ALA A 152 -6.61 -2.46 -13.24
CA ALA A 152 -7.72 -2.22 -12.33
C ALA A 152 -7.69 -0.79 -11.77
N ALA A 153 -6.51 -0.27 -11.42
CA ALA A 153 -6.31 1.10 -10.98
C ALA A 153 -6.76 2.10 -12.05
N GLU A 154 -6.26 1.91 -13.25
CA GLU A 154 -6.58 2.78 -14.39
C GLU A 154 -8.08 2.73 -14.75
N PHE A 155 -8.65 1.53 -14.79
CA PHE A 155 -10.09 1.36 -15.05
C PHE A 155 -10.94 2.05 -13.98
N LEU A 156 -10.58 1.87 -12.71
CA LEU A 156 -11.32 2.46 -11.60
C LEU A 156 -11.19 3.99 -11.59
N ALA A 157 -9.99 4.52 -11.80
CA ALA A 157 -9.74 5.95 -11.91
C ALA A 157 -10.56 6.58 -13.05
N ARG A 158 -10.53 5.97 -14.25
CA ARG A 158 -11.33 6.43 -15.40
C ARG A 158 -12.84 6.33 -15.17
N ARG A 159 -13.30 5.31 -14.45
CA ARG A 159 -14.72 5.16 -14.14
C ARG A 159 -15.19 6.22 -13.15
N LEU A 160 -14.41 6.51 -12.12
CA LEU A 160 -14.73 7.53 -11.15
C LEU A 160 -14.71 8.94 -11.78
N SER A 161 -13.71 9.26 -12.60
CA SER A 161 -13.63 10.56 -13.28
C SER A 161 -14.81 10.82 -14.25
N ARG A 162 -15.44 9.77 -14.78
CA ARG A 162 -16.66 9.92 -15.60
C ARG A 162 -17.93 10.16 -14.79
N ILE A 163 -17.97 9.72 -13.54
CA ILE A 163 -19.12 9.85 -12.65
C ILE A 163 -19.12 11.20 -11.93
N LEU A 164 -17.94 11.79 -11.76
CA LEU A 164 -17.73 13.09 -11.12
C LEU A 164 -17.52 14.16 -12.21
N PRO A 165 -18.57 14.86 -12.68
CA PRO A 165 -18.44 15.91 -13.67
C PRO A 165 -17.71 17.09 -13.05
N GLY A 166 -16.51 17.41 -13.52
CA GLY A 166 -15.71 18.55 -13.08
C GLY A 166 -14.23 18.33 -12.91
N SER A 167 -13.72 17.18 -13.34
CA SER A 167 -12.25 16.95 -13.41
C SER A 167 -11.74 17.04 -14.84
#